data_44ba6c1fd17957f8f5b7b8bc20ce06ac
#
_entry.id   44ba6c1fd17957f8f5b7b8bc20ce06ac
#
_cell.length_a   1.000
_cell.length_b   1.000
_cell.length_c   1.000
_cell.angle_alpha   90.00
_cell.angle_beta   90.00
_cell.angle_gamma   90.00
#
_symmetry.space_group_name_H-M   'P 1'
#
loop_
_entity.id
_entity.type
_entity.pdbx_description
1 polymer ?
#
loop_
_entity_poly.entity_id
_entity_poly.type
_entity_poly.pdbx_seq_one_letter_code
_entity_poly.pdbx_strand_id
1 'polypeptide(L)'
;MAPKRREFIQLSSKGLLMAPFIPPLLHQMSGPTAKSSTSNASQPVTIMADEPNLIGPYGPWAAAHQDQALPSFSFRSNTWNDLADWKKKAHAQLVSRLGIPALGETPAVTVDQIYDYDGLHIEALSWQLPYGRPTKALLLKPANAQGRLPGILAFHDHGGNKYFGVRKITRIPGRRHPDMGAHQQEYYEGRAWANELAKRGYVVLVSDAFTFASRRVWMQDVPEHLRNGLTDDEPENSIDIAAYNQWAGEHEHIMAKSLFSAGMTWPGVFFAEDRMALDILAARPDVDPDRLGCGGLSGGGLRTDFMAGLDDRIKCSVTVGFMSTWRDFILNKSYTHTWMTYVPLLPTELDFPEILGLRVPQPTLVQSCEEDPLYTLPEMKRADEQLKAIFTKAGVADHYRTSFYPGGHQFSAAMQDEAFDWWDQWLK
;
A
#
# COMPACT_ATOMS: atom_id res chain seq x y z
N MET A 1 15.47 35.67 1.02
CA MET A 1 15.60 35.85 -0.44
C MET A 1 15.94 34.50 -1.03
N ALA A 2 14.98 33.86 -1.66
CA ALA A 2 15.16 32.53 -2.25
C ALA A 2 15.91 32.68 -3.61
N PRO A 3 16.89 31.83 -3.94
CA PRO A 3 17.52 31.83 -5.24
C PRO A 3 16.61 31.21 -6.30
N LYS A 4 16.52 31.88 -7.43
CA LYS A 4 15.70 31.58 -8.58
C LYS A 4 16.18 30.28 -9.29
N ARG A 5 15.27 29.39 -9.56
CA ARG A 5 15.31 28.13 -10.33
C ARG A 5 15.70 28.32 -11.82
N ARG A 6 16.87 28.87 -12.15
CA ARG A 6 17.24 29.13 -13.57
C ARG A 6 18.73 28.93 -13.95
N GLU A 7 19.50 28.14 -13.22
CA GLU A 7 20.93 27.96 -13.58
C GLU A 7 21.39 26.50 -13.77
N PHE A 8 20.48 25.52 -13.93
CA PHE A 8 20.90 24.11 -14.07
C PHE A 8 20.70 23.49 -15.48
N ILE A 9 20.45 24.33 -16.52
CA ILE A 9 20.31 23.83 -17.91
C ILE A 9 21.22 24.63 -18.83
N GLN A 10 22.51 24.72 -18.54
CA GLN A 10 23.48 25.30 -19.50
C GLN A 10 24.87 24.69 -19.38
N LEU A 11 25.01 23.38 -19.38
CA LEU A 11 26.30 22.69 -19.55
C LEU A 11 26.13 21.30 -20.18
N SER A 12 25.66 21.24 -21.42
CA SER A 12 25.96 20.11 -22.33
C SER A 12 25.50 20.40 -23.77
N SER A 13 26.12 21.38 -24.40
CA SER A 13 26.06 21.51 -25.87
C SER A 13 27.47 21.70 -26.39
N LYS A 14 28.26 20.64 -26.45
CA LYS A 14 29.39 20.53 -27.37
C LYS A 14 29.20 19.29 -28.22
N GLY A 15 29.05 19.54 -29.48
CA GLY A 15 28.57 18.66 -30.52
C GLY A 15 29.36 17.38 -30.72
N LEU A 16 28.59 16.37 -31.13
CA LEU A 16 29.08 15.24 -31.91
C LEU A 16 28.34 15.31 -33.25
N LEU A 17 29.06 15.67 -34.32
CA LEU A 17 28.62 15.56 -35.71
C LEU A 17 28.43 14.05 -36.04
N MET A 18 27.18 13.64 -36.24
CA MET A 18 26.90 12.35 -36.89
C MET A 18 26.72 12.57 -38.39
N ALA A 19 27.48 11.84 -39.18
CA ALA A 19 27.38 11.76 -40.63
C ALA A 19 26.07 11.05 -41.05
N PRO A 20 25.47 11.36 -42.21
CA PRO A 20 24.22 10.77 -42.64
C PRO A 20 24.45 9.34 -43.15
N PHE A 21 23.63 8.42 -42.64
CA PHE A 21 23.57 7.04 -43.08
C PHE A 21 22.73 6.96 -44.38
N ILE A 22 23.31 6.54 -45.48
CA ILE A 22 22.63 6.25 -46.76
C ILE A 22 22.30 4.75 -46.75
N PRO A 23 21.02 4.33 -46.88
CA PRO A 23 20.70 2.90 -47.02
C PRO A 23 20.91 2.43 -48.47
N PRO A 24 21.31 1.18 -48.68
CA PRO A 24 21.51 0.62 -50.03
C PRO A 24 20.17 0.29 -50.73
N LEU A 25 20.15 0.57 -52.03
CA LEU A 25 19.05 0.19 -52.93
C LEU A 25 18.87 -1.34 -52.95
N LEU A 26 17.68 -1.83 -52.63
CA LEU A 26 17.27 -3.20 -52.90
C LEU A 26 16.56 -3.30 -54.24
N HIS A 27 17.06 -4.23 -55.07
CA HIS A 27 16.52 -4.63 -56.33
C HIS A 27 15.09 -5.16 -56.22
N GLN A 28 14.20 -4.69 -57.09
CA GLN A 28 12.85 -5.24 -57.27
C GLN A 28 12.92 -6.63 -57.92
N MET A 29 12.40 -7.65 -57.23
CA MET A 29 11.96 -8.89 -57.89
C MET A 29 10.45 -9.00 -57.82
N SER A 30 9.82 -9.03 -58.97
CA SER A 30 8.39 -9.22 -59.13
C SER A 30 8.00 -10.68 -58.91
N GLY A 31 7.09 -10.93 -57.98
CA GLY A 31 6.41 -12.21 -57.74
C GLY A 31 4.90 -12.00 -57.54
N PRO A 32 4.05 -13.03 -57.70
CA PRO A 32 2.64 -12.84 -58.08
C PRO A 32 1.74 -12.34 -56.96
N THR A 33 0.75 -11.54 -57.36
CA THR A 33 -0.28 -10.93 -56.57
C THR A 33 -1.10 -11.87 -55.69
N ALA A 34 -0.89 -11.81 -54.36
CA ALA A 34 -1.83 -12.34 -53.40
C ALA A 34 -2.89 -11.25 -53.10
N LYS A 35 -4.15 -11.63 -53.13
CA LYS A 35 -5.30 -10.76 -52.81
C LYS A 35 -5.19 -10.27 -51.38
N SER A 36 -5.01 -8.97 -51.19
CA SER A 36 -5.02 -8.29 -49.91
C SER A 36 -6.45 -8.35 -49.32
N SER A 37 -6.57 -9.08 -48.19
CA SER A 37 -7.69 -8.87 -47.27
C SER A 37 -7.47 -7.51 -46.59
N THR A 38 -8.31 -6.55 -46.86
CA THR A 38 -8.34 -5.25 -46.18
C THR A 38 -8.63 -5.47 -44.71
N SER A 39 -7.60 -5.46 -43.87
CA SER A 39 -7.76 -5.24 -42.47
C SER A 39 -8.28 -3.80 -42.27
N ASN A 40 -9.47 -3.66 -41.74
CA ASN A 40 -9.96 -2.38 -41.25
C ASN A 40 -9.04 -1.93 -40.10
N ALA A 41 -8.00 -1.19 -40.43
CA ALA A 41 -7.29 -0.40 -39.45
C ALA A 41 -8.26 0.66 -38.93
N SER A 42 -8.76 0.47 -37.72
CA SER A 42 -9.55 1.48 -37.03
C SER A 42 -8.76 2.78 -36.99
N GLN A 43 -9.34 3.85 -37.53
CA GLN A 43 -8.72 5.18 -37.44
C GLN A 43 -8.47 5.53 -35.98
N PRO A 44 -7.35 6.17 -35.63
CA PRO A 44 -7.09 6.56 -34.26
C PRO A 44 -8.21 7.53 -33.82
N VAL A 45 -8.94 7.14 -32.80
CA VAL A 45 -9.95 8.00 -32.17
C VAL A 45 -9.21 9.14 -31.51
N THR A 46 -9.41 10.36 -31.97
CA THR A 46 -8.89 11.55 -31.30
C THR A 46 -9.71 11.76 -30.02
N ILE A 47 -9.16 11.36 -28.89
CA ILE A 47 -9.77 11.58 -27.58
C ILE A 47 -9.33 12.98 -27.13
N MET A 48 -10.26 13.94 -27.13
CA MET A 48 -10.04 15.29 -26.61
C MET A 48 -10.42 15.30 -25.12
N ALA A 49 -9.64 16.01 -24.31
CA ALA A 49 -9.98 16.25 -22.92
C ALA A 49 -11.03 17.37 -22.86
N ASP A 50 -12.25 17.03 -22.46
CA ASP A 50 -13.32 18.01 -22.22
C ASP A 50 -13.13 18.73 -20.87
N GLU A 51 -12.40 18.10 -19.91
CA GLU A 51 -12.17 18.59 -18.56
C GLU A 51 -10.68 18.57 -18.24
N PRO A 52 -10.18 19.56 -17.46
CA PRO A 52 -8.80 19.54 -16.94
C PRO A 52 -8.53 18.29 -16.10
N ASN A 53 -7.37 17.68 -16.32
CA ASN A 53 -6.91 16.51 -15.54
C ASN A 53 -5.41 16.57 -15.30
N LEU A 54 -4.88 15.63 -14.51
CA LEU A 54 -3.50 15.67 -13.99
C LEU A 54 -2.42 15.71 -15.07
N ILE A 55 -2.64 15.06 -16.20
CA ILE A 55 -1.67 14.96 -17.29
C ILE A 55 -2.18 15.60 -18.59
N GLY A 56 -3.16 16.53 -18.48
CA GLY A 56 -3.68 17.31 -19.60
C GLY A 56 -4.29 16.41 -20.70
N PRO A 57 -4.02 16.67 -21.99
CA PRO A 57 -4.64 15.93 -23.09
C PRO A 57 -4.29 14.42 -23.09
N TYR A 58 -3.30 13.99 -22.34
CA TYR A 58 -2.92 12.57 -22.23
C TYR A 58 -3.81 11.79 -21.26
N GLY A 59 -4.54 12.46 -20.35
CA GLY A 59 -5.38 11.79 -19.35
C GLY A 59 -6.48 10.93 -19.95
N PRO A 60 -7.36 11.46 -20.81
CA PRO A 60 -8.39 10.67 -21.47
C PRO A 60 -7.83 9.51 -22.31
N TRP A 61 -6.69 9.72 -22.98
CA TRP A 61 -6.01 8.65 -23.70
C TRP A 61 -5.51 7.54 -22.78
N ALA A 62 -4.88 7.88 -21.66
CA ALA A 62 -4.39 6.90 -20.70
C ALA A 62 -5.55 6.14 -20.01
N ALA A 63 -6.62 6.85 -19.65
CA ALA A 63 -7.81 6.24 -19.08
C ALA A 63 -8.51 5.30 -20.09
N ALA A 64 -8.64 5.72 -21.36
CA ALA A 64 -9.22 4.88 -22.40
C ALA A 64 -8.40 3.61 -22.65
N HIS A 65 -7.07 3.65 -22.45
CA HIS A 65 -6.24 2.45 -22.54
C HIS A 65 -6.60 1.41 -21.46
N GLN A 66 -6.97 1.85 -20.27
CA GLN A 66 -7.43 0.97 -19.19
C GLN A 66 -8.90 0.54 -19.41
N ASP A 67 -9.76 1.44 -19.91
CA ASP A 67 -11.21 1.20 -20.04
C ASP A 67 -11.61 0.38 -21.28
N GLN A 68 -10.70 0.00 -22.18
CA GLN A 68 -11.01 -0.73 -23.41
C GLN A 68 -11.65 -2.10 -23.16
N ALA A 69 -11.32 -2.75 -22.05
CA ALA A 69 -11.90 -4.01 -21.60
C ALA A 69 -11.69 -4.15 -20.08
N LEU A 70 -12.39 -5.11 -19.48
CA LEU A 70 -12.05 -5.51 -18.11
C LEU A 70 -10.58 -5.96 -18.06
N PRO A 71 -9.86 -5.68 -16.95
CA PRO A 71 -8.52 -6.20 -16.75
C PRO A 71 -8.45 -7.72 -16.98
N SER A 72 -7.36 -8.21 -17.54
CA SER A 72 -7.26 -9.57 -18.07
C SER A 72 -7.47 -10.67 -17.02
N PHE A 73 -7.20 -10.36 -15.74
CA PHE A 73 -7.44 -11.24 -14.59
C PHE A 73 -8.63 -10.79 -13.74
N SER A 74 -9.49 -9.91 -14.24
CA SER A 74 -10.70 -9.53 -13.51
C SER A 74 -11.66 -10.71 -13.33
N PHE A 75 -12.00 -11.05 -12.08
CA PHE A 75 -13.01 -12.09 -11.80
C PHE A 75 -14.40 -11.70 -12.26
N ARG A 76 -14.66 -10.43 -12.51
CA ARG A 76 -15.93 -9.93 -13.08
C ARG A 76 -16.14 -10.37 -14.52
N SER A 77 -15.06 -10.75 -15.23
CA SER A 77 -15.14 -11.28 -16.59
C SER A 77 -15.80 -12.65 -16.65
N ASN A 78 -16.62 -12.89 -17.67
CA ASN A 78 -17.22 -14.21 -17.94
C ASN A 78 -16.19 -15.28 -18.35
N THR A 79 -14.95 -14.92 -18.60
CA THR A 79 -13.84 -15.85 -18.85
C THR A 79 -13.54 -16.73 -17.63
N TRP A 80 -13.76 -16.20 -16.42
CA TRP A 80 -13.47 -16.89 -15.18
C TRP A 80 -14.73 -17.49 -14.56
N ASN A 81 -14.89 -18.82 -14.69
CA ASN A 81 -16.05 -19.55 -14.13
C ASN A 81 -15.68 -20.42 -12.92
N ASP A 82 -14.38 -20.68 -12.72
CA ASP A 82 -13.86 -21.42 -11.56
C ASP A 82 -13.07 -20.47 -10.66
N LEU A 83 -13.51 -20.35 -9.41
CA LEU A 83 -12.90 -19.46 -8.43
C LEU A 83 -11.47 -19.87 -8.08
N ALA A 84 -11.19 -21.18 -7.95
CA ALA A 84 -9.90 -21.68 -7.53
C ALA A 84 -8.85 -21.50 -8.66
N ASP A 85 -9.23 -21.78 -9.91
CA ASP A 85 -8.39 -21.56 -11.08
C ASP A 85 -8.07 -20.08 -11.26
N TRP A 86 -9.08 -19.21 -11.14
CA TRP A 86 -8.89 -17.76 -11.19
C TRP A 86 -7.93 -17.27 -10.10
N LYS A 87 -8.19 -17.60 -8.83
CA LYS A 87 -7.32 -17.21 -7.71
C LYS A 87 -5.89 -17.62 -7.96
N LYS A 88 -5.67 -18.87 -8.33
CA LYS A 88 -4.31 -19.39 -8.60
C LYS A 88 -3.58 -18.56 -9.67
N LYS A 89 -4.26 -18.25 -10.78
CA LYS A 89 -3.65 -17.53 -11.91
C LYS A 89 -3.47 -16.04 -11.63
N ALA A 90 -4.50 -15.39 -11.10
CA ALA A 90 -4.46 -13.97 -10.78
C ALA A 90 -3.47 -13.66 -9.64
N HIS A 91 -3.40 -14.52 -8.61
CA HIS A 91 -2.41 -14.44 -7.55
C HIS A 91 -0.98 -14.57 -8.12
N ALA A 92 -0.71 -15.60 -8.94
CA ALA A 92 0.60 -15.78 -9.55
C ALA A 92 0.99 -14.57 -10.43
N GLN A 93 0.03 -13.99 -11.15
CA GLN A 93 0.26 -12.79 -11.96
C GLN A 93 0.61 -11.59 -11.08
N LEU A 94 -0.16 -11.31 -10.03
CA LEU A 94 0.12 -10.22 -9.10
C LEU A 94 1.52 -10.39 -8.47
N VAL A 95 1.85 -11.57 -7.96
CA VAL A 95 3.18 -11.86 -7.39
C VAL A 95 4.28 -11.58 -8.40
N SER A 96 4.10 -11.94 -9.68
CA SER A 96 5.08 -11.67 -10.74
C SER A 96 5.33 -10.18 -11.00
N ARG A 97 4.33 -9.32 -10.73
CA ARG A 97 4.43 -7.86 -10.91
C ARG A 97 5.07 -7.14 -9.74
N LEU A 98 5.00 -7.72 -8.55
CA LEU A 98 5.50 -7.08 -7.33
C LEU A 98 7.03 -7.06 -7.22
N GLY A 99 7.73 -8.00 -7.84
CA GLY A 99 9.19 -8.10 -7.67
C GLY A 99 9.56 -8.27 -6.19
N ILE A 100 8.91 -9.25 -5.51
CA ILE A 100 9.03 -9.48 -4.08
C ILE A 100 10.46 -9.93 -3.73
N PRO A 101 11.19 -9.23 -2.84
CA PRO A 101 12.50 -9.67 -2.41
C PRO A 101 12.43 -10.96 -1.58
N ALA A 102 13.43 -11.83 -1.75
CA ALA A 102 13.60 -13.00 -0.89
C ALA A 102 14.21 -12.58 0.45
N LEU A 103 13.50 -12.78 1.57
CA LEU A 103 13.97 -12.43 2.90
C LEU A 103 14.62 -13.60 3.67
N GLY A 104 14.55 -14.80 3.12
CA GLY A 104 15.05 -16.01 3.78
C GLY A 104 14.08 -16.56 4.83
N GLU A 105 14.63 -17.23 5.83
CA GLU A 105 13.86 -17.82 6.94
C GLU A 105 13.39 -16.74 7.92
N THR A 106 12.36 -17.07 8.71
CA THR A 106 11.88 -16.20 9.79
C THR A 106 13.00 -15.92 10.79
N PRO A 107 13.37 -14.66 11.03
CA PRO A 107 14.50 -14.30 11.89
C PRO A 107 14.17 -14.56 13.35
N ALA A 108 15.22 -14.74 14.16
CA ALA A 108 15.08 -14.72 15.61
C ALA A 108 14.56 -13.35 16.07
N VAL A 109 13.55 -13.37 16.94
CA VAL A 109 12.95 -12.16 17.52
C VAL A 109 13.57 -11.92 18.90
N THR A 110 14.02 -10.69 19.11
CA THR A 110 14.47 -10.22 20.42
C THR A 110 13.34 -9.47 21.12
N VAL A 111 13.11 -9.78 22.39
CA VAL A 111 12.26 -8.96 23.27
C VAL A 111 13.18 -7.91 23.90
N ASP A 112 13.10 -6.68 23.39
CA ASP A 112 13.94 -5.57 23.85
C ASP A 112 13.48 -5.04 25.22
N GLN A 113 12.15 -4.99 25.43
CA GLN A 113 11.53 -4.49 26.65
C GLN A 113 10.11 -5.01 26.81
N ILE A 114 9.66 -5.13 28.06
CA ILE A 114 8.28 -5.49 28.42
C ILE A 114 7.67 -4.37 29.24
N TYR A 115 6.39 -4.08 28.97
CA TYR A 115 5.60 -3.10 29.70
C TYR A 115 4.27 -3.71 30.14
N ASP A 116 3.81 -3.35 31.32
CA ASP A 116 2.43 -3.49 31.75
C ASP A 116 1.78 -2.10 31.74
N TYR A 117 0.80 -1.93 30.87
CA TYR A 117 0.18 -0.62 30.65
C TYR A 117 -1.28 -0.76 30.27
N ASP A 118 -2.15 -0.06 31.01
CA ASP A 118 -3.57 0.08 30.70
C ASP A 118 -4.31 -1.27 30.50
N GLY A 119 -3.97 -2.25 31.36
CA GLY A 119 -4.53 -3.60 31.31
C GLY A 119 -3.91 -4.51 30.25
N LEU A 120 -2.87 -4.07 29.57
CA LEU A 120 -2.17 -4.81 28.53
C LEU A 120 -0.76 -5.22 28.99
N HIS A 121 -0.35 -6.41 28.55
CA HIS A 121 1.04 -6.83 28.48
C HIS A 121 1.57 -6.47 27.09
N ILE A 122 2.65 -5.68 27.04
CA ILE A 122 3.21 -5.13 25.79
C ILE A 122 4.68 -5.53 25.70
N GLU A 123 5.05 -6.20 24.61
CA GLU A 123 6.43 -6.54 24.29
C GLU A 123 6.96 -5.63 23.20
N ALA A 124 8.05 -4.88 23.47
CA ALA A 124 8.83 -4.24 22.42
C ALA A 124 9.75 -5.29 21.80
N LEU A 125 9.59 -5.49 20.51
CA LEU A 125 10.27 -6.52 19.74
C LEU A 125 11.21 -5.91 18.72
N SER A 126 12.27 -6.65 18.39
CA SER A 126 13.10 -6.36 17.22
C SER A 126 13.56 -7.63 16.51
N TRP A 127 13.78 -7.52 15.20
CA TRP A 127 14.38 -8.56 14.37
C TRP A 127 15.15 -7.97 13.20
N GLN A 128 16.14 -8.71 12.72
CA GLN A 128 17.00 -8.31 11.61
C GLN A 128 16.55 -8.99 10.32
N LEU A 129 16.27 -8.19 9.28
CA LEU A 129 16.09 -8.64 7.91
C LEU A 129 17.44 -8.66 7.16
N PRO A 130 17.55 -9.31 5.99
CA PRO A 130 18.80 -9.35 5.22
C PRO A 130 19.35 -7.99 4.80
N TYR A 131 18.56 -6.92 4.89
CA TYR A 131 18.91 -5.57 4.53
C TYR A 131 18.36 -4.54 5.52
N GLY A 132 18.98 -3.39 5.50
CA GLY A 132 18.60 -2.24 6.35
C GLY A 132 18.89 -2.47 7.82
N ARG A 133 18.29 -1.63 8.65
CA ARG A 133 18.40 -1.70 10.11
C ARG A 133 17.36 -2.66 10.68
N PRO A 134 17.53 -3.14 11.93
CA PRO A 134 16.52 -3.99 12.56
C PRO A 134 15.13 -3.36 12.54
N THR A 135 14.12 -4.17 12.21
CA THR A 135 12.72 -3.77 12.34
C THR A 135 12.34 -3.77 13.80
N LYS A 136 11.70 -2.69 14.27
CA LYS A 136 11.10 -2.63 15.60
C LYS A 136 9.59 -2.80 15.53
N ALA A 137 9.03 -3.41 16.55
CA ALA A 137 7.61 -3.70 16.65
C ALA A 137 7.12 -3.62 18.09
N LEU A 138 5.80 -3.49 18.26
CA LEU A 138 5.12 -3.68 19.52
C LEU A 138 4.10 -4.81 19.36
N LEU A 139 4.12 -5.74 20.31
CA LEU A 139 3.10 -6.77 20.44
C LEU A 139 2.31 -6.50 21.72
N LEU A 140 0.99 -6.39 21.55
CA LEU A 140 0.08 -6.04 22.63
C LEU A 140 -0.93 -7.17 22.83
N LYS A 141 -1.21 -7.52 24.10
CA LYS A 141 -2.27 -8.48 24.46
C LYS A 141 -2.82 -8.14 25.84
N PRO A 142 -4.03 -8.65 26.22
CA PRO A 142 -4.52 -8.48 27.57
C PRO A 142 -3.54 -9.07 28.60
N ALA A 143 -3.30 -8.36 29.70
CA ALA A 143 -2.35 -8.80 30.74
C ALA A 143 -2.75 -10.14 31.38
N ASN A 144 -4.07 -10.42 31.44
CA ASN A 144 -4.62 -11.65 32.04
C ASN A 144 -5.04 -12.69 30.99
N ALA A 145 -4.50 -12.61 29.76
CA ALA A 145 -4.86 -13.53 28.69
C ALA A 145 -4.58 -14.99 29.06
N GLN A 146 -5.52 -15.86 28.77
CA GLN A 146 -5.40 -17.30 28.96
C GLN A 146 -5.59 -18.03 27.62
N GLY A 147 -4.75 -19.01 27.36
CA GLY A 147 -4.81 -19.80 26.12
C GLY A 147 -4.40 -19.00 24.87
N ARG A 148 -4.79 -19.50 23.70
CA ARG A 148 -4.50 -18.87 22.41
C ARG A 148 -5.59 -17.88 22.04
N LEU A 149 -5.19 -16.69 21.66
CA LEU A 149 -6.05 -15.62 21.21
C LEU A 149 -5.97 -15.44 19.67
N PRO A 150 -6.98 -14.88 19.02
CA PRO A 150 -6.85 -14.45 17.64
C PRO A 150 -5.76 -13.39 17.51
N GLY A 151 -5.02 -13.43 16.37
CA GLY A 151 -3.92 -12.52 16.08
C GLY A 151 -4.29 -11.48 15.05
N ILE A 152 -3.92 -10.22 15.28
CA ILE A 152 -4.10 -9.14 14.30
C ILE A 152 -2.75 -8.52 13.95
N LEU A 153 -2.45 -8.48 12.66
CA LEU A 153 -1.37 -7.66 12.12
C LEU A 153 -1.93 -6.27 11.83
N ALA A 154 -1.61 -5.31 12.69
CA ALA A 154 -2.13 -3.96 12.63
C ALA A 154 -1.14 -3.03 11.92
N PHE A 155 -1.59 -2.37 10.86
CA PHE A 155 -0.76 -1.52 10.02
C PHE A 155 -0.96 -0.05 10.35
N HIS A 156 0.15 0.66 10.63
CA HIS A 156 0.12 2.11 10.78
C HIS A 156 -0.01 2.82 9.43
N ASP A 157 -0.56 4.01 9.45
CA ASP A 157 -0.75 4.88 8.29
C ASP A 157 0.57 5.49 7.76
N HIS A 158 0.47 6.09 6.56
CA HIS A 158 1.52 6.96 6.03
C HIS A 158 1.49 8.35 6.68
N GLY A 159 0.34 9.04 6.65
CA GLY A 159 0.07 10.32 7.31
C GLY A 159 1.12 11.41 7.08
N GLY A 160 1.84 11.40 5.95
CA GLY A 160 2.93 12.33 5.68
C GLY A 160 4.12 12.27 6.67
N ASN A 161 4.13 11.27 7.56
CA ASN A 161 5.09 11.20 8.66
C ASN A 161 5.86 9.87 8.65
N LYS A 162 7.07 9.90 8.08
CA LYS A 162 7.96 8.72 8.01
C LYS A 162 8.90 8.59 9.20
N TYR A 163 9.01 9.62 10.03
CA TYR A 163 9.83 9.57 11.24
C TYR A 163 9.24 8.61 12.29
N PHE A 164 7.91 8.50 12.35
CA PHE A 164 7.20 7.59 13.24
C PHE A 164 6.57 6.42 12.48
N GLY A 165 6.42 5.29 13.17
CA GLY A 165 5.78 4.06 12.70
C GLY A 165 4.79 3.55 13.75
N VAL A 166 5.15 2.50 14.49
CA VAL A 166 4.30 1.85 15.52
C VAL A 166 3.67 2.85 16.50
N ARG A 167 4.38 3.93 16.86
CA ARG A 167 3.92 4.97 17.79
C ARG A 167 2.68 5.74 17.33
N LYS A 168 2.33 5.68 16.04
CA LYS A 168 1.13 6.32 15.49
C LYS A 168 -0.15 5.69 16.02
N ILE A 169 -0.15 4.37 16.19
CA ILE A 169 -1.35 3.60 16.52
C ILE A 169 -1.25 2.84 17.85
N THR A 170 -0.15 3.04 18.60
CA THR A 170 0.09 2.39 19.89
C THR A 170 0.40 3.39 20.98
N ARG A 171 0.25 2.95 22.25
CA ARG A 171 0.70 3.63 23.47
C ARG A 171 1.42 2.66 24.39
N ILE A 172 2.49 3.16 24.96
CA ILE A 172 3.27 2.49 26.02
C ILE A 172 3.42 3.47 27.21
N PRO A 173 3.89 3.03 28.40
CA PRO A 173 4.18 3.93 29.52
C PRO A 173 5.15 5.05 29.12
N GLY A 174 5.04 6.18 29.82
CA GLY A 174 5.91 7.32 29.66
C GLY A 174 5.24 8.47 28.90
N ARG A 175 6.05 9.53 28.64
CA ARG A 175 5.54 10.73 27.97
C ARG A 175 5.41 10.48 26.46
N ARG A 176 4.18 10.61 25.95
CA ARG A 176 3.93 10.59 24.50
C ARG A 176 4.57 11.82 23.83
N HIS A 177 5.23 11.61 22.68
CA HIS A 177 5.70 12.73 21.85
C HIS A 177 4.51 13.62 21.44
N PRO A 178 4.63 14.97 21.50
CA PRO A 178 3.54 15.87 21.14
C PRO A 178 2.96 15.60 19.75
N ASP A 179 3.82 15.40 18.74
CA ASP A 179 3.39 15.11 17.36
C ASP A 179 2.55 13.83 17.27
N MET A 180 2.84 12.82 18.07
CA MET A 180 2.00 11.60 18.12
C MET A 180 0.67 11.84 18.82
N GLY A 181 0.62 12.82 19.72
CA GLY A 181 -0.63 13.29 20.31
C GLY A 181 -1.54 13.94 19.28
N ALA A 182 -0.98 14.86 18.51
CA ALA A 182 -1.69 15.54 17.43
C ALA A 182 -2.10 14.56 16.32
N HIS A 183 -1.19 13.69 15.89
CA HIS A 183 -1.45 12.66 14.89
C HIS A 183 -2.60 11.73 15.27
N GLN A 184 -2.59 11.19 16.49
CA GLN A 184 -3.67 10.33 16.98
C GLN A 184 -4.99 11.10 17.09
N GLN A 185 -4.96 12.41 17.44
CA GLN A 185 -6.17 13.21 17.47
C GLN A 185 -6.74 13.43 16.07
N GLU A 186 -5.90 13.72 15.10
CA GLU A 186 -6.29 14.01 13.72
C GLU A 186 -6.86 12.78 13.01
N TYR A 187 -6.14 11.66 13.07
CA TYR A 187 -6.48 10.48 12.26
C TYR A 187 -7.30 9.42 12.99
N TYR A 188 -7.31 9.41 14.34
CA TYR A 188 -7.85 8.32 15.14
C TYR A 188 -8.75 8.80 16.29
N GLU A 189 -9.19 10.07 16.29
CA GLU A 189 -9.94 10.69 17.39
C GLU A 189 -9.29 10.49 18.76
N GLY A 190 -7.95 10.60 18.79
CA GLY A 190 -7.15 10.48 20.01
C GLY A 190 -6.93 9.06 20.50
N ARG A 191 -7.46 8.01 19.85
CA ARG A 191 -7.27 6.61 20.26
C ARG A 191 -5.95 6.04 19.71
N ALA A 192 -5.28 5.22 20.49
CA ALA A 192 -4.27 4.26 20.02
C ALA A 192 -5.00 2.95 19.68
N TRP A 193 -5.56 2.86 18.48
CA TRP A 193 -6.52 1.82 18.16
C TRP A 193 -5.99 0.39 18.31
N ALA A 194 -4.68 0.17 18.15
CA ALA A 194 -4.08 -1.13 18.39
C ALA A 194 -4.16 -1.55 19.86
N ASN A 195 -4.02 -0.60 20.81
CA ASN A 195 -4.23 -0.86 22.23
C ASN A 195 -5.70 -1.18 22.52
N GLU A 196 -6.63 -0.43 21.95
CA GLU A 196 -8.07 -0.66 22.18
C GLU A 196 -8.51 -2.03 21.61
N LEU A 197 -7.99 -2.42 20.45
CA LEU A 197 -8.25 -3.74 19.89
C LEU A 197 -7.64 -4.86 20.76
N ALA A 198 -6.43 -4.69 21.26
CA ALA A 198 -5.81 -5.67 22.15
C ALA A 198 -6.64 -5.90 23.43
N LYS A 199 -7.22 -4.83 24.01
CA LYS A 199 -8.13 -4.93 25.18
C LYS A 199 -9.36 -5.78 24.92
N ARG A 200 -9.79 -5.89 23.65
CA ARG A 200 -10.89 -6.77 23.24
C ARG A 200 -10.51 -8.25 23.19
N GLY A 201 -9.30 -8.64 23.54
CA GLY A 201 -8.87 -10.05 23.61
C GLY A 201 -8.14 -10.55 22.37
N TYR A 202 -7.37 -9.69 21.73
CA TYR A 202 -6.50 -10.02 20.61
C TYR A 202 -5.03 -9.95 20.99
N VAL A 203 -4.19 -10.72 20.30
CA VAL A 203 -2.76 -10.45 20.21
C VAL A 203 -2.56 -9.56 19.00
N VAL A 204 -2.14 -8.32 19.20
CA VAL A 204 -1.96 -7.33 18.14
C VAL A 204 -0.48 -7.06 17.92
N LEU A 205 0.03 -7.34 16.72
CA LEU A 205 1.40 -7.01 16.32
C LEU A 205 1.39 -5.77 15.42
N VAL A 206 2.18 -4.78 15.78
CA VAL A 206 2.43 -3.56 15.01
C VAL A 206 3.91 -3.46 14.73
N SER A 207 4.33 -3.54 13.47
CA SER A 207 5.72 -3.37 13.05
C SER A 207 5.94 -2.06 12.31
N ASP A 208 7.13 -1.47 12.45
CA ASP A 208 7.55 -0.36 11.59
C ASP A 208 7.64 -0.82 10.14
N ALA A 209 6.97 -0.12 9.24
CA ALA A 209 6.98 -0.43 7.81
C ALA A 209 8.26 0.07 7.12
N PHE A 210 8.64 -0.57 6.04
CA PHE A 210 9.56 -0.01 5.04
C PHE A 210 8.97 1.28 4.45
N THR A 211 9.45 2.38 4.65
CA THR A 211 10.57 3.16 5.06
C THR A 211 10.18 4.11 6.24
N PHE A 212 9.66 3.57 7.31
CA PHE A 212 9.17 4.34 8.46
C PHE A 212 9.96 4.00 9.73
N ALA A 213 10.08 4.96 10.62
CA ALA A 213 10.67 4.83 11.96
C ALA A 213 12.00 4.05 11.97
N SER A 214 12.08 2.86 12.59
CA SER A 214 13.30 2.06 12.59
C SER A 214 13.76 1.63 11.19
N ARG A 215 12.81 1.55 10.24
CA ARG A 215 13.05 1.20 8.83
C ARG A 215 13.22 2.45 7.93
N ARG A 216 13.22 3.66 8.49
CA ARG A 216 13.37 4.90 7.72
C ARG A 216 14.71 5.00 7.02
N VAL A 217 14.78 5.83 6.00
CA VAL A 217 16.07 6.21 5.39
C VAL A 217 16.81 7.12 6.37
N TRP A 218 17.97 6.69 6.83
CA TRP A 218 18.79 7.45 7.78
C TRP A 218 19.72 8.41 7.02
N MET A 219 19.88 9.62 7.51
CA MET A 219 20.66 10.67 6.83
C MET A 219 22.12 10.26 6.65
N GLN A 220 22.72 9.60 7.64
CA GLN A 220 24.10 9.12 7.55
C GLN A 220 24.33 8.10 6.41
N ASP A 221 23.28 7.43 5.94
CA ASP A 221 23.35 6.42 4.88
C ASP A 221 23.09 7.02 3.48
N VAL A 222 22.79 8.33 3.40
CA VAL A 222 22.51 9.05 2.15
C VAL A 222 23.71 9.93 1.79
N PRO A 223 24.06 10.09 0.50
CA PRO A 223 25.10 11.04 0.06
C PRO A 223 24.82 12.48 0.55
N GLU A 224 25.85 13.18 1.01
CA GLU A 224 25.72 14.49 1.66
C GLU A 224 24.92 15.50 0.81
N HIS A 225 25.17 15.54 -0.51
CA HIS A 225 24.48 16.47 -1.42
C HIS A 225 22.97 16.22 -1.58
N LEU A 226 22.44 15.09 -1.09
CA LEU A 226 21.02 14.75 -1.08
C LEU A 226 20.36 14.93 0.30
N ARG A 227 21.11 15.22 1.35
CA ARG A 227 20.59 15.32 2.72
C ARG A 227 19.88 16.65 3.02
N ASN A 228 20.05 17.67 2.19
CA ASN A 228 19.57 19.05 2.44
C ASN A 228 20.03 19.61 3.80
N GLY A 229 21.22 19.19 4.28
CA GLY A 229 21.78 19.61 5.57
C GLY A 229 21.19 18.88 6.78
N LEU A 230 20.30 17.91 6.59
CA LEU A 230 19.74 17.11 7.67
C LEU A 230 20.75 16.11 8.24
N THR A 231 20.61 15.81 9.52
CA THR A 231 21.38 14.81 10.27
C THR A 231 20.43 13.87 11.02
N ASP A 232 20.99 12.80 11.60
CA ASP A 232 20.23 11.87 12.45
C ASP A 232 20.45 12.19 13.95
N ASP A 233 20.95 13.38 14.28
CA ASP A 233 21.27 13.75 15.65
C ASP A 233 20.02 13.88 16.51
N GLU A 234 20.13 13.46 17.74
CA GLU A 234 19.14 13.56 18.80
C GLU A 234 19.29 14.90 19.57
N PRO A 235 18.25 15.42 20.20
CA PRO A 235 16.99 14.77 20.58
C PRO A 235 15.86 14.88 19.53
N GLU A 236 14.88 13.97 19.62
CA GLU A 236 13.63 14.07 18.84
C GLU A 236 12.94 15.42 19.14
N ASN A 237 12.90 16.31 18.17
CA ASN A 237 12.13 17.55 18.27
C ASN A 237 11.28 17.78 17.02
N SER A 238 10.14 18.43 17.19
CA SER A 238 9.12 18.55 16.14
C SER A 238 9.62 19.31 14.91
N ILE A 239 10.63 20.19 15.03
CA ILE A 239 11.17 20.95 13.88
C ILE A 239 12.00 20.03 13.00
N ASP A 240 12.90 19.26 13.58
CA ASP A 240 13.76 18.33 12.83
C ASP A 240 12.97 17.16 12.27
N ILE A 241 11.96 16.68 13.02
CA ILE A 241 11.01 15.66 12.56
C ILE A 241 10.21 16.16 11.35
N ALA A 242 9.70 17.39 11.38
CA ALA A 242 8.99 18.00 10.25
C ALA A 242 9.89 18.14 9.03
N ALA A 243 11.14 18.62 9.21
CA ALA A 243 12.11 18.74 8.14
C ALA A 243 12.48 17.38 7.53
N TYR A 244 12.68 16.36 8.38
CA TYR A 244 12.88 14.98 7.93
C TYR A 244 11.69 14.47 7.11
N ASN A 245 10.46 14.64 7.60
CA ASN A 245 9.26 14.15 6.93
C ASN A 245 9.07 14.83 5.56
N GLN A 246 9.34 16.13 5.45
CA GLN A 246 9.34 16.84 4.17
C GLN A 246 10.37 16.24 3.21
N TRP A 247 11.61 16.09 3.65
CA TRP A 247 12.67 15.48 2.85
C TRP A 247 12.31 14.07 2.42
N ALA A 248 11.80 13.24 3.34
CA ALA A 248 11.46 11.85 3.07
C ALA A 248 10.31 11.72 2.04
N GLY A 249 9.33 12.65 2.08
CA GLY A 249 8.29 12.75 1.07
C GLY A 249 8.84 13.13 -0.31
N GLU A 250 9.71 14.14 -0.37
CA GLU A 250 10.38 14.56 -1.60
C GLU A 250 11.31 13.46 -2.15
N HIS A 251 11.91 12.64 -1.28
CA HIS A 251 12.84 11.56 -1.65
C HIS A 251 12.13 10.28 -2.15
N GLU A 252 10.81 10.15 -2.00
CA GLU A 252 10.08 8.94 -2.43
C GLU A 252 10.28 8.59 -3.90
N HIS A 253 10.35 9.59 -4.78
CA HIS A 253 10.55 9.32 -6.20
C HIS A 253 11.94 8.72 -6.51
N ILE A 254 12.96 9.04 -5.69
CA ILE A 254 14.30 8.44 -5.82
C ILE A 254 14.23 6.98 -5.38
N MET A 255 13.61 6.72 -4.24
CA MET A 255 13.41 5.38 -3.71
C MET A 255 12.66 4.50 -4.72
N ALA A 256 11.51 4.96 -5.24
CA ALA A 256 10.71 4.21 -6.21
C ALA A 256 11.48 3.89 -7.49
N LYS A 257 12.18 4.88 -8.06
CA LYS A 257 13.01 4.68 -9.28
C LYS A 257 14.14 3.70 -9.03
N SER A 258 14.78 3.73 -7.86
CA SER A 258 15.84 2.80 -7.49
C SER A 258 15.30 1.36 -7.37
N LEU A 259 14.14 1.18 -6.73
CA LEU A 259 13.48 -0.12 -6.64
C LEU A 259 13.08 -0.65 -8.02
N PHE A 260 12.46 0.16 -8.87
CA PHE A 260 12.11 -0.23 -10.24
C PHE A 260 13.34 -0.61 -11.06
N SER A 261 14.45 0.13 -10.91
CA SER A 261 15.72 -0.21 -11.58
C SER A 261 16.32 -1.53 -11.11
N ALA A 262 15.99 -1.96 -9.89
CA ALA A 262 16.38 -3.24 -9.33
C ALA A 262 15.38 -4.38 -9.62
N GLY A 263 14.31 -4.11 -10.39
CA GLY A 263 13.26 -5.09 -10.71
C GLY A 263 12.30 -5.35 -9.55
N MET A 264 12.23 -4.44 -8.58
CA MET A 264 11.33 -4.51 -7.42
C MET A 264 10.31 -3.40 -7.47
N THR A 265 9.21 -3.57 -6.73
CA THR A 265 8.25 -2.50 -6.46
C THR A 265 8.20 -2.21 -4.97
N TRP A 266 7.77 -1.02 -4.58
CA TRP A 266 7.57 -0.70 -3.17
C TRP A 266 6.53 -1.63 -2.52
N PRO A 267 5.35 -1.90 -3.16
CA PRO A 267 4.42 -2.92 -2.66
C PRO A 267 5.04 -4.30 -2.47
N GLY A 268 5.93 -4.73 -3.36
CA GLY A 268 6.64 -6.00 -3.21
C GLY A 268 7.54 -6.06 -1.97
N VAL A 269 8.22 -4.94 -1.66
CA VAL A 269 9.08 -4.86 -0.48
C VAL A 269 8.26 -4.85 0.81
N PHE A 270 7.25 -3.98 0.94
CA PHE A 270 6.48 -3.96 2.17
C PHE A 270 5.67 -5.25 2.37
N PHE A 271 5.16 -5.87 1.29
CA PHE A 271 4.48 -7.15 1.41
C PHE A 271 5.42 -8.25 1.94
N ALA A 272 6.68 -8.31 1.46
CA ALA A 272 7.64 -9.26 1.97
C ALA A 272 7.92 -9.07 3.48
N GLU A 273 8.11 -7.82 3.93
CA GLU A 273 8.36 -7.49 5.33
C GLU A 273 7.11 -7.75 6.21
N ASP A 274 5.92 -7.43 5.71
CA ASP A 274 4.65 -7.68 6.42
C ASP A 274 4.33 -9.17 6.54
N ARG A 275 4.63 -9.96 5.50
CA ARG A 275 4.52 -11.42 5.56
C ARG A 275 5.48 -12.01 6.60
N MET A 276 6.70 -11.48 6.69
CA MET A 276 7.63 -11.87 7.76
C MET A 276 7.08 -11.54 9.16
N ALA A 277 6.46 -10.38 9.34
CA ALA A 277 5.79 -10.03 10.58
C ALA A 277 4.60 -10.97 10.88
N LEU A 278 3.86 -11.41 9.84
CA LEU A 278 2.80 -12.40 10.00
C LEU A 278 3.36 -13.77 10.38
N ASP A 279 4.51 -14.20 9.83
CA ASP A 279 5.18 -15.44 10.21
C ASP A 279 5.56 -15.42 11.70
N ILE A 280 6.12 -14.30 12.16
CA ILE A 280 6.45 -14.08 13.57
C ILE A 280 5.19 -14.14 14.46
N LEU A 281 4.11 -13.47 14.07
CA LEU A 281 2.85 -13.48 14.83
C LEU A 281 2.24 -14.88 14.88
N ALA A 282 2.16 -15.58 13.76
CA ALA A 282 1.57 -16.90 13.65
C ALA A 282 2.33 -17.99 14.42
N ALA A 283 3.65 -17.83 14.56
CA ALA A 283 4.51 -18.76 15.30
C ALA A 283 4.42 -18.62 16.82
N ARG A 284 3.75 -17.61 17.33
CA ARG A 284 3.66 -17.37 18.78
C ARG A 284 2.78 -18.41 19.48
N PRO A 285 3.20 -18.89 20.67
CA PRO A 285 2.43 -19.90 21.41
C PRO A 285 1.09 -19.38 21.98
N ASP A 286 0.95 -18.06 22.12
CA ASP A 286 -0.24 -17.36 22.61
C ASP A 286 -1.19 -16.90 21.48
N VAL A 287 -0.87 -17.20 20.21
CA VAL A 287 -1.69 -16.86 19.04
C VAL A 287 -2.32 -18.12 18.45
N ASP A 288 -3.56 -18.00 18.04
CA ASP A 288 -4.25 -19.01 17.23
C ASP A 288 -3.99 -18.74 15.74
N PRO A 289 -3.19 -19.58 15.06
CA PRO A 289 -2.82 -19.35 13.66
C PRO A 289 -3.99 -19.50 12.68
N ASP A 290 -5.10 -20.10 13.09
CA ASP A 290 -6.31 -20.23 12.28
C ASP A 290 -7.25 -19.03 12.40
N ARG A 291 -6.95 -18.09 13.30
CA ARG A 291 -7.73 -16.88 13.58
C ARG A 291 -6.89 -15.61 13.43
N LEU A 292 -6.30 -15.43 12.24
CA LEU A 292 -5.47 -14.26 11.93
C LEU A 292 -6.23 -13.23 11.12
N GLY A 293 -6.04 -11.96 11.44
CA GLY A 293 -6.60 -10.83 10.71
C GLY A 293 -5.56 -9.76 10.46
N CYS A 294 -5.91 -8.80 9.60
CA CYS A 294 -5.11 -7.58 9.42
C CYS A 294 -5.99 -6.38 9.12
N GLY A 295 -5.44 -5.19 9.33
CA GLY A 295 -6.13 -3.94 8.97
C GLY A 295 -5.34 -2.70 9.30
N GLY A 296 -5.79 -1.57 8.74
CA GLY A 296 -5.20 -0.26 9.00
C GLY A 296 -5.77 0.85 8.14
N LEU A 297 -5.43 2.08 8.50
CA LEU A 297 -5.82 3.31 7.81
C LEU A 297 -4.77 3.70 6.75
N SER A 298 -5.22 4.25 5.61
CA SER A 298 -4.34 4.95 4.65
C SER A 298 -3.24 4.04 4.12
N GLY A 299 -1.97 4.36 4.30
CA GLY A 299 -0.85 3.46 4.00
C GLY A 299 -0.97 2.09 4.69
N GLY A 300 -1.64 2.02 5.85
CA GLY A 300 -2.02 0.76 6.49
C GLY A 300 -3.13 0.03 5.74
N GLY A 301 -4.08 0.75 5.16
CA GLY A 301 -5.11 0.19 4.26
C GLY A 301 -4.47 -0.39 2.98
N LEU A 302 -3.56 0.35 2.35
CA LEU A 302 -2.78 -0.15 1.21
C LEU A 302 -2.07 -1.48 1.52
N ARG A 303 -1.39 -1.54 2.67
CA ARG A 303 -0.71 -2.77 3.12
C ARG A 303 -1.71 -3.91 3.39
N THR A 304 -2.89 -3.56 3.92
CA THR A 304 -3.97 -4.52 4.12
C THR A 304 -4.44 -5.13 2.81
N ASP A 305 -4.60 -4.33 1.75
CA ASP A 305 -5.08 -4.80 0.45
C ASP A 305 -4.13 -5.85 -0.14
N PHE A 306 -2.83 -5.59 -0.13
CA PHE A 306 -1.84 -6.56 -0.61
C PHE A 306 -1.69 -7.76 0.32
N MET A 307 -1.63 -7.54 1.64
CA MET A 307 -1.45 -8.62 2.60
C MET A 307 -2.63 -9.59 2.60
N ALA A 308 -3.85 -9.07 2.67
CA ALA A 308 -5.05 -9.88 2.68
C ALA A 308 -5.36 -10.52 1.31
N GLY A 309 -5.00 -9.85 0.21
CA GLY A 309 -5.15 -10.38 -1.15
C GLY A 309 -4.18 -11.50 -1.49
N LEU A 310 -3.02 -11.57 -0.83
CA LEU A 310 -1.92 -12.46 -1.19
C LEU A 310 -1.61 -13.54 -0.16
N ASP A 311 -2.06 -13.42 1.09
CA ASP A 311 -1.78 -14.42 2.13
C ASP A 311 -3.08 -15.02 2.69
N ASP A 312 -3.36 -16.28 2.33
CA ASP A 312 -4.60 -16.98 2.70
C ASP A 312 -4.72 -17.29 4.22
N ARG A 313 -3.67 -17.04 5.00
CA ARG A 313 -3.73 -17.13 6.47
C ARG A 313 -4.55 -15.99 7.08
N ILE A 314 -4.70 -14.87 6.38
CA ILE A 314 -5.54 -13.77 6.83
C ILE A 314 -7.02 -14.15 6.63
N LYS A 315 -7.71 -14.46 7.73
CA LYS A 315 -9.11 -14.90 7.72
C LYS A 315 -10.10 -13.75 7.71
N CYS A 316 -9.72 -12.58 8.21
CA CYS A 316 -10.58 -11.40 8.23
C CYS A 316 -9.73 -10.13 8.02
N SER A 317 -10.20 -9.19 7.20
CA SER A 317 -9.49 -7.93 6.95
C SER A 317 -10.39 -6.71 7.08
N VAL A 318 -9.76 -5.58 7.46
CA VAL A 318 -10.39 -4.26 7.50
C VAL A 318 -9.49 -3.25 6.82
N THR A 319 -9.88 -2.81 5.62
CA THR A 319 -9.21 -1.75 4.87
C THR A 319 -9.88 -0.42 5.13
N VAL A 320 -9.13 0.57 5.61
CA VAL A 320 -9.67 1.89 5.96
C VAL A 320 -8.97 2.98 5.14
N GLY A 321 -9.76 3.81 4.45
CA GLY A 321 -9.26 4.98 3.73
C GLY A 321 -8.21 4.67 2.66
N PHE A 322 -8.31 3.50 2.02
CA PHE A 322 -7.47 3.16 0.87
C PHE A 322 -8.21 2.23 -0.11
N MET A 323 -9.29 2.74 -0.71
CA MET A 323 -10.02 1.98 -1.74
C MET A 323 -10.55 2.92 -2.81
N SER A 324 -10.03 2.80 -4.03
CA SER A 324 -10.45 3.50 -5.23
C SER A 324 -10.08 2.67 -6.46
N THR A 325 -10.23 3.19 -7.67
CA THR A 325 -9.83 2.53 -8.91
C THR A 325 -8.54 3.12 -9.48
N TRP A 326 -7.83 2.39 -10.34
CA TRP A 326 -6.67 2.97 -11.05
C TRP A 326 -7.05 4.20 -11.89
N ARG A 327 -8.31 4.28 -12.35
CA ARG A 327 -8.82 5.43 -13.10
C ARG A 327 -8.75 6.72 -12.29
N ASP A 328 -9.06 6.67 -10.99
CA ASP A 328 -8.96 7.83 -10.10
C ASP A 328 -7.51 8.35 -10.03
N PHE A 329 -6.54 7.44 -9.94
CA PHE A 329 -5.12 7.79 -9.94
C PHE A 329 -4.64 8.34 -11.29
N ILE A 330 -5.17 7.88 -12.41
CA ILE A 330 -4.81 8.41 -13.74
C ILE A 330 -5.30 9.85 -13.91
N LEU A 331 -6.56 10.12 -13.57
CA LEU A 331 -7.23 11.37 -13.93
C LEU A 331 -7.24 12.42 -12.83
N ASN A 332 -7.34 12.00 -11.55
CA ASN A 332 -7.75 12.90 -10.49
C ASN A 332 -6.77 12.99 -9.31
N LYS A 333 -6.17 11.88 -8.88
CA LYS A 333 -5.62 11.78 -7.52
C LYS A 333 -4.19 11.25 -7.39
N SER A 334 -3.45 10.97 -8.47
CA SER A 334 -2.09 10.45 -8.34
C SER A 334 -1.13 11.40 -7.60
N TYR A 335 -1.38 12.71 -7.63
CA TYR A 335 -0.55 13.70 -6.94
C TYR A 335 -0.72 13.72 -5.42
N THR A 336 -1.82 13.15 -4.90
CA THR A 336 -2.08 13.04 -3.46
C THR A 336 -1.48 11.77 -2.85
N HIS A 337 -1.05 10.83 -3.70
CA HIS A 337 -0.59 9.52 -3.27
C HIS A 337 0.93 9.38 -3.31
N THR A 338 1.41 8.59 -2.36
CA THR A 338 2.80 8.16 -2.25
C THR A 338 3.19 7.22 -3.40
N TRP A 339 4.47 7.18 -3.74
CA TRP A 339 5.02 6.21 -4.68
C TRP A 339 4.88 4.74 -4.21
N MET A 340 4.53 4.52 -2.94
CA MET A 340 4.26 3.19 -2.38
C MET A 340 3.09 2.46 -3.03
N THR A 341 2.23 3.17 -3.78
CA THR A 341 1.00 2.62 -4.37
C THR A 341 1.25 1.88 -5.69
N TYR A 342 2.25 2.31 -6.47
CA TYR A 342 2.31 2.00 -7.89
C TYR A 342 3.05 0.71 -8.21
N VAL A 343 2.39 -0.16 -9.00
CA VAL A 343 2.96 -1.39 -9.58
C VAL A 343 2.82 -1.31 -11.10
N PRO A 344 3.92 -1.14 -11.85
CA PRO A 344 3.88 -1.05 -13.31
C PRO A 344 3.19 -2.27 -13.94
N LEU A 345 2.40 -2.03 -15.00
CA LEU A 345 1.64 -3.01 -15.79
C LEU A 345 0.43 -3.63 -15.08
N LEU A 346 0.37 -3.64 -13.76
CA LEU A 346 -0.73 -4.24 -12.99
C LEU A 346 -2.12 -3.70 -13.37
N PRO A 347 -2.32 -2.39 -13.66
CA PRO A 347 -3.63 -1.83 -13.98
C PRO A 347 -4.34 -2.47 -15.19
N THR A 348 -3.61 -3.05 -16.12
CA THR A 348 -4.20 -3.77 -17.28
C THR A 348 -4.56 -5.22 -16.95
N GLU A 349 -4.16 -5.71 -15.79
CA GLU A 349 -4.31 -7.09 -15.35
C GLU A 349 -5.31 -7.25 -14.22
N LEU A 350 -5.25 -6.34 -13.25
CA LEU A 350 -6.18 -6.22 -12.11
C LEU A 350 -6.47 -4.74 -11.86
N ASP A 351 -7.73 -4.35 -11.70
CA ASP A 351 -8.03 -3.03 -11.15
C ASP A 351 -7.67 -3.02 -9.66
N PHE A 352 -7.47 -1.82 -9.07
CA PHE A 352 -6.99 -1.72 -7.68
C PHE A 352 -7.86 -2.50 -6.67
N PRO A 353 -9.21 -2.42 -6.72
CA PRO A 353 -10.07 -3.20 -5.84
C PRO A 353 -9.90 -4.71 -5.99
N GLU A 354 -9.51 -5.17 -7.17
CA GLU A 354 -9.36 -6.60 -7.46
C GLU A 354 -8.14 -7.22 -6.77
N ILE A 355 -7.17 -6.39 -6.34
CA ILE A 355 -6.05 -6.84 -5.48
C ILE A 355 -6.62 -7.39 -4.16
N LEU A 356 -7.46 -6.59 -3.47
CA LEU A 356 -8.15 -7.04 -2.27
C LEU A 356 -9.17 -8.15 -2.60
N GLY A 357 -9.82 -8.10 -3.76
CA GLY A 357 -10.77 -9.11 -4.23
C GLY A 357 -10.20 -10.52 -4.36
N LEU A 358 -8.88 -10.68 -4.52
CA LEU A 358 -8.22 -12.00 -4.57
C LEU A 358 -8.44 -12.83 -3.30
N ARG A 359 -8.73 -12.19 -2.17
CA ARG A 359 -8.96 -12.89 -0.90
C ARG A 359 -10.30 -13.63 -0.78
N VAL A 360 -11.24 -13.38 -1.71
CA VAL A 360 -12.53 -14.09 -1.70
C VAL A 360 -12.33 -15.61 -1.55
N PRO A 361 -13.04 -16.30 -0.67
CA PRO A 361 -14.28 -15.95 0.04
C PRO A 361 -14.09 -15.36 1.46
N GLN A 362 -12.92 -14.92 1.84
CA GLN A 362 -12.64 -14.47 3.20
C GLN A 362 -13.33 -13.14 3.55
N PRO A 363 -13.87 -12.98 4.78
CA PRO A 363 -14.57 -11.78 5.25
C PRO A 363 -13.75 -10.50 5.12
N THR A 364 -14.36 -9.48 4.52
CA THR A 364 -13.70 -8.21 4.13
C THR A 364 -14.59 -7.02 4.46
N LEU A 365 -14.09 -6.10 5.28
CA LEU A 365 -14.70 -4.80 5.52
C LEU A 365 -13.84 -3.72 4.86
N VAL A 366 -14.47 -2.84 4.09
CA VAL A 366 -13.87 -1.62 3.56
C VAL A 366 -14.58 -0.42 4.16
N GLN A 367 -13.81 0.52 4.72
CA GLN A 367 -14.34 1.76 5.28
C GLN A 367 -13.72 2.96 4.58
N SER A 368 -14.56 3.89 4.16
CA SER A 368 -14.16 5.12 3.47
C SER A 368 -14.89 6.33 4.06
N CYS A 369 -14.28 7.51 3.97
CA CYS A 369 -14.95 8.76 4.30
C CYS A 369 -15.37 9.48 3.01
N GLU A 370 -16.60 10.04 2.98
CA GLU A 370 -17.18 10.60 1.76
C GLU A 370 -16.47 11.88 1.28
N GLU A 371 -15.89 12.65 2.23
CA GLU A 371 -15.13 13.87 1.95
C GLU A 371 -13.60 13.65 2.00
N ASP A 372 -13.13 12.40 1.84
CA ASP A 372 -11.70 12.10 1.83
C ASP A 372 -11.01 12.83 0.66
N PRO A 373 -10.07 13.76 0.92
CA PRO A 373 -9.43 14.54 -0.14
C PRO A 373 -8.50 13.71 -1.03
N LEU A 374 -8.14 12.50 -0.62
CA LEU A 374 -7.20 11.64 -1.33
C LEU A 374 -7.85 10.89 -2.50
N TYR A 375 -9.19 10.79 -2.53
CA TYR A 375 -9.95 10.05 -3.55
C TYR A 375 -11.12 10.86 -4.06
N THR A 376 -11.69 10.45 -5.18
CA THR A 376 -13.00 10.95 -5.60
C THR A 376 -14.10 9.99 -5.18
N LEU A 377 -15.19 10.52 -4.62
CA LEU A 377 -16.32 9.69 -4.15
C LEU A 377 -16.90 8.78 -5.25
N PRO A 378 -17.04 9.23 -6.53
CA PRO A 378 -17.50 8.33 -7.59
C PRO A 378 -16.60 7.12 -7.82
N GLU A 379 -15.28 7.27 -7.74
CA GLU A 379 -14.35 6.15 -7.95
C GLU A 379 -14.23 5.25 -6.70
N MET A 380 -14.40 5.79 -5.49
CA MET A 380 -14.58 4.97 -4.28
C MET A 380 -15.84 4.09 -4.39
N LYS A 381 -16.97 4.64 -4.85
CA LYS A 381 -18.20 3.88 -5.08
C LYS A 381 -18.06 2.85 -6.20
N ARG A 382 -17.34 3.18 -7.27
CA ARG A 382 -17.02 2.23 -8.35
C ARG A 382 -16.17 1.06 -7.83
N ALA A 383 -15.21 1.33 -6.97
CA ALA A 383 -14.39 0.28 -6.33
C ALA A 383 -15.25 -0.66 -5.46
N ASP A 384 -16.18 -0.10 -4.69
CA ASP A 384 -17.15 -0.86 -3.92
C ASP A 384 -18.03 -1.76 -4.80
N GLU A 385 -18.56 -1.22 -5.92
CA GLU A 385 -19.34 -2.00 -6.89
C GLU A 385 -18.55 -3.19 -7.46
N GLN A 386 -17.25 -2.99 -7.73
CA GLN A 386 -16.38 -4.05 -8.21
C GLN A 386 -16.20 -5.17 -7.16
N LEU A 387 -15.93 -4.80 -5.91
CA LEU A 387 -15.79 -5.78 -4.82
C LEU A 387 -17.11 -6.52 -4.56
N LYS A 388 -18.26 -5.82 -4.52
CA LYS A 388 -19.60 -6.45 -4.44
C LYS A 388 -19.83 -7.46 -5.56
N ALA A 389 -19.45 -7.12 -6.79
CA ALA A 389 -19.59 -8.03 -7.93
C ALA A 389 -18.72 -9.29 -7.77
N ILE A 390 -17.49 -9.16 -7.28
CA ILE A 390 -16.58 -10.28 -7.03
C ILE A 390 -17.15 -11.22 -5.98
N PHE A 391 -17.55 -10.70 -4.81
CA PHE A 391 -18.10 -11.53 -3.72
C PHE A 391 -19.45 -12.14 -4.07
N THR A 392 -20.31 -11.42 -4.81
CA THR A 392 -21.58 -11.95 -5.33
C THR A 392 -21.34 -13.10 -6.32
N LYS A 393 -20.42 -12.93 -7.27
CA LYS A 393 -20.07 -13.98 -8.24
C LYS A 393 -19.48 -15.22 -7.55
N ALA A 394 -18.73 -15.03 -6.48
CA ALA A 394 -18.19 -16.12 -5.67
C ALA A 394 -19.25 -16.82 -4.78
N GLY A 395 -20.48 -16.31 -4.72
CA GLY A 395 -21.57 -16.88 -3.91
C GLY A 395 -21.48 -16.58 -2.40
N VAL A 396 -20.73 -15.54 -2.01
CA VAL A 396 -20.48 -15.14 -0.61
C VAL A 396 -20.64 -13.64 -0.42
N ALA A 397 -21.73 -13.08 -0.93
CA ALA A 397 -21.98 -11.64 -0.89
C ALA A 397 -21.99 -11.06 0.54
N ASP A 398 -22.39 -11.85 1.54
CA ASP A 398 -22.45 -11.52 2.96
C ASP A 398 -21.07 -11.48 3.64
N HIS A 399 -20.01 -12.00 2.99
CA HIS A 399 -18.64 -11.88 3.45
C HIS A 399 -17.97 -10.54 3.07
N TYR A 400 -18.67 -9.68 2.33
CA TYR A 400 -18.20 -8.34 1.99
C TYR A 400 -19.12 -7.28 2.56
N ARG A 401 -18.51 -6.29 3.22
CA ARG A 401 -19.19 -5.09 3.69
C ARG A 401 -18.36 -3.86 3.33
N THR A 402 -19.04 -2.80 2.92
CA THR A 402 -18.47 -1.46 2.83
C THR A 402 -19.29 -0.49 3.67
N SER A 403 -18.60 0.47 4.29
CA SER A 403 -19.22 1.55 5.05
C SER A 403 -18.63 2.89 4.63
N PHE A 404 -19.50 3.83 4.30
CA PHE A 404 -19.13 5.21 4.01
C PHE A 404 -19.51 6.08 5.21
N TYR A 405 -18.54 6.86 5.69
CA TYR A 405 -18.70 7.74 6.83
C TYR A 405 -18.56 9.20 6.41
N PRO A 406 -19.23 10.14 7.09
CA PRO A 406 -18.97 11.56 6.87
C PRO A 406 -17.56 11.95 7.33
N GLY A 407 -17.03 13.05 6.77
CA GLY A 407 -15.74 13.61 7.15
C GLY A 407 -14.60 13.24 6.22
N GLY A 408 -13.41 13.72 6.59
CA GLY A 408 -12.18 13.56 5.80
C GLY A 408 -11.43 12.28 6.09
N HIS A 409 -10.15 12.26 5.73
CA HIS A 409 -9.29 11.09 5.82
C HIS A 409 -8.98 10.68 7.27
N GLN A 410 -9.72 9.73 7.82
CA GLN A 410 -9.61 9.32 9.21
C GLN A 410 -10.08 7.88 9.46
N PHE A 411 -9.74 7.36 10.63
CA PHE A 411 -10.29 6.14 11.23
C PHE A 411 -10.91 6.55 12.57
N SER A 412 -12.11 7.15 12.50
CA SER A 412 -12.83 7.70 13.65
C SER A 412 -13.19 6.62 14.68
N ALA A 413 -13.60 7.02 15.87
CA ALA A 413 -14.01 6.08 16.93
C ALA A 413 -15.15 5.15 16.47
N ALA A 414 -16.13 5.69 15.75
CA ALA A 414 -17.23 4.89 15.20
C ALA A 414 -16.76 3.85 14.16
N MET A 415 -15.82 4.25 13.29
CA MET A 415 -15.21 3.33 12.32
C MET A 415 -14.40 2.24 13.03
N GLN A 416 -13.62 2.60 14.06
CA GLN A 416 -12.87 1.63 14.86
C GLN A 416 -13.79 0.63 15.56
N ASP A 417 -14.89 1.09 16.15
CA ASP A 417 -15.84 0.23 16.83
C ASP A 417 -16.51 -0.77 15.85
N GLU A 418 -16.93 -0.34 14.64
CA GLU A 418 -17.42 -1.23 13.58
C GLU A 418 -16.33 -2.23 13.13
N ALA A 419 -15.09 -1.79 12.94
CA ALA A 419 -13.98 -2.65 12.57
C ALA A 419 -13.71 -3.72 13.62
N PHE A 420 -13.74 -3.34 14.91
CA PHE A 420 -13.56 -4.27 16.00
C PHE A 420 -14.68 -5.29 16.10
N ASP A 421 -15.94 -4.87 15.89
CA ASP A 421 -17.10 -5.76 15.85
C ASP A 421 -17.03 -6.72 14.65
N TRP A 422 -16.51 -6.25 13.50
CA TRP A 422 -16.26 -7.10 12.33
C TRP A 422 -15.23 -8.19 12.61
N TRP A 423 -14.08 -7.85 13.24
CA TRP A 423 -13.12 -8.86 13.65
C TRP A 423 -13.70 -9.80 14.71
N ASP A 424 -14.46 -9.29 15.68
CA ASP A 424 -15.11 -10.12 16.72
C ASP A 424 -16.07 -11.14 16.08
N GLN A 425 -16.86 -10.75 15.08
CA GLN A 425 -17.78 -11.62 14.37
C GLN A 425 -17.08 -12.79 13.65
N TRP A 426 -15.89 -12.57 13.09
CA TRP A 426 -15.26 -13.52 12.20
C TRP A 426 -14.04 -14.25 12.78
N LEU A 427 -13.48 -13.77 13.88
CA LEU A 427 -12.27 -14.35 14.48
C LEU A 427 -12.49 -14.88 15.90
N LYS A 428 -13.63 -14.61 16.54
CA LYS A 428 -14.00 -15.17 17.85
C LYS A 428 -15.05 -16.24 17.72
#